data_66b1fe8fac34ee1eb18298becdc7a9e7
#
_entry.id   66b1fe8fac34ee1eb18298becdc7a9e7
#
_cell.length_a   1.000
_cell.length_b   1.000
_cell.length_c   1.000
_cell.angle_alpha   90.00
_cell.angle_beta   90.00
_cell.angle_gamma   90.00
#
_symmetry.space_group_name_H-M   'P 1'
#
loop_
_entity.id
_entity.type
_entity.pdbx_description
1 polymer ?
#
loop_
_entity_poly.entity_id
_entity_poly.type
_entity_poly.pdbx_seq_one_letter_code
_entity_poly.pdbx_strand_id
1 'polypeptide(L)' 'MTTTDVSAIARNMFATQGAKAIAEAAQKADQFDKAGDREQAQMWKRVESALREMRGPRQS' A
#
# COMPACT_ATOMS: atom_id res chain seq x y z
N MET A 1 16.05 -9.14 -12.03
CA MET A 1 15.10 -9.19 -11.68
C MET A 1 14.65 -8.25 -10.87
N THR A 2 13.62 -7.89 -10.89
CA THR A 2 13.18 -6.98 -10.14
C THR A 2 12.18 -7.49 -9.30
N THR A 3 12.29 -7.30 -8.07
CA THR A 3 11.31 -7.75 -7.19
C THR A 3 10.62 -6.55 -6.73
N THR A 4 9.35 -6.55 -6.69
CA THR A 4 8.60 -5.43 -6.18
C THR A 4 8.82 -5.35 -4.69
N ASP A 5 9.36 -4.27 -4.25
CA ASP A 5 9.63 -4.09 -2.84
C ASP A 5 8.51 -3.28 -2.22
N VAL A 6 7.60 -3.97 -1.60
CA VAL A 6 6.43 -3.35 -0.99
C VAL A 6 6.83 -2.33 0.06
N SER A 7 7.85 -2.65 0.84
CA SER A 7 8.31 -1.71 1.86
C SER A 7 8.82 -0.41 1.26
N ALA A 8 9.55 -0.51 0.16
CA ALA A 8 10.08 0.69 -0.47
C ALA A 8 8.95 1.53 -1.05
N ILE A 9 7.98 0.89 -1.66
CA ILE A 9 6.83 1.60 -2.20
C ILE A 9 6.09 2.31 -1.09
N ALA A 10 5.85 1.61 0.00
CA ALA A 10 5.12 2.18 1.12
C ALA A 10 5.88 3.36 1.73
N ARG A 11 7.18 3.22 1.88
CA ARG A 11 7.99 4.30 2.43
C ARG A 11 7.95 5.53 1.55
N ASN A 12 8.06 5.31 0.26
CA ASN A 12 8.02 6.39 -0.67
C ASN A 12 6.69 7.13 -0.63
N MET A 13 5.62 6.37 -0.63
CA MET A 13 4.29 6.97 -0.57
C MET A 13 4.08 7.73 0.73
N PHE A 14 4.56 7.15 1.82
CA PHE A 14 4.38 7.79 3.10
C PHE A 14 5.19 9.08 3.18
N ALA A 15 6.38 9.08 2.60
CA ALA A 15 7.22 10.26 2.61
C ALA A 15 6.59 11.40 1.82
N THR A 16 5.89 11.09 0.75
CA THR A 16 5.33 12.14 -0.10
C THR A 16 3.92 12.53 0.28
N GLN A 17 3.14 11.61 0.82
CA GLN A 17 1.73 11.86 1.08
C GLN A 17 1.30 11.70 2.51
N GLY A 18 2.17 11.16 3.33
CA GLY A 18 1.80 10.95 4.72
C GLY A 18 0.69 9.93 4.84
N ALA A 19 -0.20 10.14 5.77
CA ALA A 19 -1.29 9.20 6.04
C ALA A 19 -2.25 9.06 4.87
N LYS A 20 -2.27 10.03 3.98
CA LYS A 20 -3.10 9.93 2.80
C LYS A 20 -2.72 8.76 1.93
N ALA A 21 -1.46 8.32 2.01
CA ALA A 21 -1.01 7.21 1.22
C ALA A 21 -1.80 5.95 1.52
N ILE A 22 -2.29 5.82 2.75
CA ILE A 22 -3.07 4.63 3.11
C ILE A 22 -4.35 4.56 2.29
N ALA A 23 -5.04 5.68 2.19
CA ALA A 23 -6.28 5.72 1.43
C ALA A 23 -6.00 5.48 -0.05
N GLU A 24 -4.90 6.02 -0.53
CA GLU A 24 -4.56 5.85 -1.92
C GLU A 24 -4.24 4.40 -2.26
N ALA A 25 -3.48 3.75 -1.40
CA ALA A 25 -3.16 2.35 -1.61
C ALA A 25 -4.43 1.49 -1.57
N ALA A 26 -5.34 1.82 -0.66
CA ALA A 26 -6.59 1.09 -0.56
C ALA A 26 -7.43 1.25 -1.82
N GLN A 27 -7.45 2.46 -2.37
CA GLN A 27 -8.18 2.70 -3.60
C GLN A 27 -7.59 1.94 -4.76
N LYS A 28 -6.28 1.91 -4.85
CA LYS A 28 -5.65 1.18 -5.94
C LYS A 28 -5.92 -0.31 -5.83
N ALA A 29 -5.88 -0.83 -4.62
CA ALA A 29 -6.19 -2.23 -4.43
C ALA A 29 -7.61 -2.54 -4.90
N ASP A 30 -8.53 -1.66 -4.58
CA ASP A 30 -9.92 -1.86 -4.97
C ASP A 30 -10.08 -1.79 -6.48
N GLN A 31 -9.42 -0.83 -7.11
CA GLN A 31 -9.49 -0.67 -8.55
C GLN A 31 -8.99 -1.90 -9.28
N PHE A 32 -7.86 -2.42 -8.85
CA PHE A 32 -7.32 -3.60 -9.50
C PHE A 32 -8.19 -4.83 -9.24
N ASP A 33 -8.74 -4.88 -8.05
CA ASP A 33 -9.61 -5.99 -7.73
C ASP A 33 -10.83 -6.00 -8.64
N LYS A 34 -11.43 -4.85 -8.86
CA LYS A 34 -12.58 -4.74 -9.74
C LYS A 34 -12.25 -5.01 -11.18
N ALA A 35 -11.01 -4.71 -11.56
CA ALA A 35 -10.57 -4.98 -12.91
C ALA A 35 -10.18 -6.43 -13.12
N GLY A 36 -10.18 -7.21 -12.07
CA GLY A 36 -9.81 -8.61 -12.18
C GLY A 36 -8.33 -8.87 -12.09
N ASP A 37 -7.54 -7.86 -11.76
CA ASP A 37 -6.10 -8.01 -11.67
C ASP A 37 -5.73 -8.32 -10.24
N ARG A 38 -5.81 -9.59 -9.90
CA ARG A 38 -5.61 -9.99 -8.52
C ARG A 38 -4.22 -9.80 -8.00
N GLU A 39 -3.24 -9.97 -8.87
CA GLU A 39 -1.86 -9.79 -8.46
C GLU A 39 -1.60 -8.36 -8.00
N GLN A 40 -2.05 -7.43 -8.80
CA GLN A 40 -1.87 -6.04 -8.43
C GLN A 40 -2.69 -5.68 -7.21
N ALA A 41 -3.89 -6.21 -7.14
CA ALA A 41 -4.74 -5.92 -5.99
C ALA A 41 -4.08 -6.40 -4.71
N GLN A 42 -3.49 -7.57 -4.73
CA GLN A 42 -2.82 -8.09 -3.55
C GLN A 42 -1.59 -7.28 -3.20
N MET A 43 -0.84 -6.89 -4.21
CA MET A 43 0.34 -6.09 -3.98
C MET A 43 -0.03 -4.79 -3.28
N TRP A 44 -1.10 -4.14 -3.75
CA TRP A 44 -1.52 -2.88 -3.15
C TRP A 44 -2.09 -3.06 -1.75
N LYS A 45 -2.68 -4.21 -1.48
CA LYS A 45 -3.12 -4.49 -0.12
C LYS A 45 -1.94 -4.62 0.83
N ARG A 46 -0.85 -5.17 0.35
CA ARG A 46 0.35 -5.25 1.17
C ARG A 46 0.96 -3.89 1.40
N VAL A 47 0.92 -3.04 0.38
CA VAL A 47 1.40 -1.67 0.54
C VAL A 47 0.57 -0.96 1.60
N GLU A 48 -0.73 -1.14 1.54
CA GLU A 48 -1.61 -0.52 2.51
C GLU A 48 -1.28 -0.98 3.93
N SER A 49 -1.06 -2.26 4.08
CA SER A 49 -0.72 -2.82 5.38
C SER A 49 0.57 -2.24 5.92
N ALA A 50 1.57 -2.16 5.07
CA ALA A 50 2.86 -1.58 5.47
C ALA A 50 2.71 -0.12 5.86
N LEU A 51 1.89 0.60 5.13
CA LEU A 51 1.65 2.01 5.44
C LEU A 51 0.99 2.18 6.80
N ARG A 52 0.07 1.30 7.12
CA ARG A 52 -0.59 1.38 8.41
C ARG A 52 0.38 1.15 9.54
N GLU A 53 1.32 0.25 9.33
CA GLU A 53 2.33 0.01 10.33
C GLU A 53 3.24 1.19 10.53
N MET A 54 3.58 1.85 9.43
CA MET A 54 4.42 3.03 9.53
C MET A 54 3.74 4.15 10.26
N ARG A 55 2.42 4.21 10.12
CA ARG A 55 1.69 5.28 10.72
C ARG A 55 1.62 5.15 12.24
N GLY A 56 1.74 3.98 12.76
CA GLY A 56 1.71 3.81 14.16
C GLY A 56 0.83 2.64 14.52
N PRO A 57 1.46 1.58 14.70
CA PRO A 57 0.75 0.35 14.85
C PRO A 57 -0.01 0.25 16.11
N ARG A 58 0.29 0.68 17.08
CA ARG A 58 -0.39 0.40 18.06
C ARG A 58 -0.51 1.28 18.93
N GLN A 59 -1.12 1.35 19.38
CA GLN A 59 -1.29 2.16 20.03
C GLN A 59 -1.71 1.81 21.03
N SER A 60 -1.74 1.39 21.47
CA SER A 60 -2.21 0.91 22.44
C SER A 60 -2.36 1.39 23.25
#